data_79165a374e359bd1a48adc239319a75d
#
_entry.id   79165a374e359bd1a48adc239319a75d
#
_cell.length_a   1.000
_cell.length_b   1.000
_cell.length_c   1.000
_cell.angle_alpha   90.00
_cell.angle_beta   90.00
_cell.angle_gamma   90.00
#
_symmetry.space_group_name_H-M   'P 1'
#
loop_
_entity.id
_entity.type
_entity.pdbx_description
1 polymer ?
#
loop_
_entity_poly.entity_id
_entity_poly.type
_entity_poly.pdbx_seq_one_letter_code
_entity_poly.pdbx_strand_id
1 'polypeptide(L)'
;ARIIASRGIPVDDVANFINPKLQNLMPDPFCMKDMEKAAKRIAEAIVKKQKVAIIGDYDVDGATSSSVLRLYLESVGIEPEIHIPERDEGYGPSRQAFDEFAALGAELVITVDCGTTAFDVFDYAGSLNIPVIVLDHHEAEVRLPEVYAVVNPKRLDESDDYPYLKYMAAVGEIGRA
;
A
#
# COMPACT_ATOMS: atom_id res chain seq x y z
N ALA A 1 -29.10 23.09 -4.97
CA ALA A 1 -28.79 23.85 -3.75
C ALA A 1 -29.16 23.10 -2.46
N ARG A 2 -30.46 22.73 -2.25
CA ARG A 2 -30.92 22.10 -0.99
C ARG A 2 -30.20 20.77 -0.66
N ILE A 3 -29.98 19.89 -1.66
CA ILE A 3 -29.30 18.60 -1.47
C ILE A 3 -27.85 18.81 -1.05
N ILE A 4 -27.15 19.79 -1.62
CA ILE A 4 -25.77 20.11 -1.28
C ILE A 4 -25.69 20.66 0.15
N ALA A 5 -26.58 21.59 0.49
CA ALA A 5 -26.67 22.14 1.84
C ALA A 5 -27.01 21.08 2.89
N SER A 6 -27.93 20.14 2.60
CA SER A 6 -28.27 19.06 3.53
C SER A 6 -27.13 18.06 3.76
N ARG A 7 -26.11 18.04 2.88
CA ARG A 7 -24.88 17.25 3.04
C ARG A 7 -23.77 18.00 3.75
N GLY A 8 -24.03 19.23 4.22
CA GLY A 8 -23.07 20.02 4.97
C GLY A 8 -21.89 20.55 4.12
N ILE A 9 -22.03 20.54 2.79
CA ILE A 9 -20.95 20.98 1.90
C ILE A 9 -20.79 22.50 2.03
N PRO A 10 -19.61 23.02 2.40
CA PRO A 10 -19.31 24.45 2.43
C PRO A 10 -19.54 25.10 1.07
N VAL A 11 -19.94 26.37 1.06
CA VAL A 11 -20.23 27.10 -0.21
C VAL A 11 -19.02 27.12 -1.14
N ASP A 12 -17.84 27.29 -0.59
CA ASP A 12 -16.57 27.34 -1.33
C ASP A 12 -16.22 25.99 -1.99
N ASP A 13 -16.69 24.87 -1.42
CA ASP A 13 -16.44 23.52 -1.93
C ASP A 13 -17.49 23.04 -2.94
N VAL A 14 -18.58 23.79 -3.13
CA VAL A 14 -19.69 23.39 -4.01
C VAL A 14 -19.22 23.12 -5.44
N ALA A 15 -18.31 23.92 -5.97
CA ALA A 15 -17.79 23.74 -7.33
C ALA A 15 -17.03 22.41 -7.48
N ASN A 16 -16.18 22.08 -6.52
CA ASN A 16 -15.43 20.83 -6.48
C ASN A 16 -16.35 19.62 -6.22
N PHE A 17 -17.39 19.79 -5.42
CA PHE A 17 -18.37 18.75 -5.16
C PHE A 17 -19.22 18.40 -6.40
N ILE A 18 -19.58 19.41 -7.23
CA ILE A 18 -20.37 19.22 -8.46
C ILE A 18 -19.50 18.67 -9.61
N ASN A 19 -18.26 19.11 -9.71
CA ASN A 19 -17.32 18.72 -10.75
C ASN A 19 -15.96 18.35 -10.12
N PRO A 20 -15.87 17.17 -9.47
CA PRO A 20 -14.66 16.75 -8.79
C PRO A 20 -13.54 16.49 -9.81
N LYS A 21 -12.39 17.11 -9.57
CA LYS A 21 -11.16 16.83 -10.33
C LYS A 21 -10.15 16.24 -9.38
N LEU A 22 -9.53 15.11 -9.76
CA LEU A 22 -8.47 14.48 -8.98
C LEU A 22 -7.40 15.48 -8.56
N GLN A 23 -6.93 16.30 -9.50
CA GLN A 23 -5.93 17.32 -9.25
C GLN A 23 -6.24 18.26 -8.07
N ASN A 24 -7.54 18.52 -7.80
CA ASN A 24 -7.96 19.44 -6.74
C ASN A 24 -8.27 18.73 -5.42
N LEU A 25 -8.50 17.42 -5.46
CA LEU A 25 -9.03 16.67 -4.34
C LEU A 25 -8.04 15.66 -3.76
N MET A 26 -6.97 15.32 -4.50
CA MET A 26 -5.94 14.43 -3.99
C MET A 26 -5.02 15.21 -3.04
N PRO A 27 -4.89 14.77 -1.78
CA PRO A 27 -3.97 15.40 -0.83
C PRO A 27 -2.51 15.07 -1.17
N ASP A 28 -1.58 15.68 -0.45
CA ASP A 28 -0.20 15.25 -0.45
C ASP A 28 -0.14 13.79 0.08
N PRO A 29 0.46 12.83 -0.64
CA PRO A 29 0.56 11.46 -0.19
C PRO A 29 1.27 11.34 1.17
N PHE A 30 2.17 12.24 1.50
CA PHE A 30 2.86 12.26 2.80
C PHE A 30 1.95 12.63 3.99
N CYS A 31 0.68 12.96 3.77
CA CYS A 31 -0.29 13.06 4.86
C CYS A 31 -0.58 11.69 5.52
N MET A 32 -0.34 10.58 4.81
CA MET A 32 -0.51 9.23 5.38
C MET A 32 0.73 8.81 6.17
N LYS A 33 0.50 8.22 7.34
CA LYS A 33 1.59 7.68 8.17
C LYS A 33 2.39 6.61 7.43
N ASP A 34 3.67 6.57 7.72
CA ASP A 34 4.68 5.73 7.11
C ASP A 34 4.88 5.92 5.58
N MET A 35 4.09 6.76 4.88
CA MET A 35 4.23 6.97 3.44
C MET A 35 5.63 7.47 3.08
N GLU A 36 6.13 8.51 3.77
CA GLU A 36 7.47 9.04 3.51
C GLU A 36 8.57 7.99 3.75
N LYS A 37 8.40 7.18 4.82
CA LYS A 37 9.33 6.10 5.16
C LYS A 37 9.31 5.00 4.10
N ALA A 38 8.14 4.62 3.61
CA ALA A 38 7.95 3.64 2.54
C ALA A 38 8.55 4.13 1.22
N ALA A 39 8.23 5.36 0.80
CA ALA A 39 8.73 5.95 -0.43
C ALA A 39 10.26 6.05 -0.43
N LYS A 40 10.88 6.52 0.67
CA LYS A 40 12.34 6.57 0.80
C LYS A 40 12.97 5.19 0.67
N ARG A 41 12.39 4.16 1.29
CA ARG A 41 12.91 2.80 1.21
C ARG A 41 12.82 2.20 -0.20
N ILE A 42 11.72 2.47 -0.91
CA ILE A 42 11.56 2.06 -2.31
C ILE A 42 12.58 2.80 -3.19
N ALA A 43 12.72 4.11 -3.00
CA ALA A 43 13.73 4.89 -3.73
C ALA A 43 15.16 4.38 -3.50
N GLU A 44 15.50 3.98 -2.27
CA GLU A 44 16.78 3.33 -1.97
C GLU A 44 16.95 2.01 -2.72
N ALA A 45 15.91 1.18 -2.79
CA ALA A 45 15.95 -0.08 -3.51
C ALA A 45 16.20 0.16 -5.02
N ILE A 46 15.54 1.17 -5.59
CA ILE A 46 15.71 1.56 -6.99
C ILE A 46 17.16 2.02 -7.24
N VAL A 47 17.67 2.95 -6.43
CA VAL A 47 19.04 3.48 -6.59
C VAL A 47 20.10 2.38 -6.45
N LYS A 48 19.90 1.46 -5.50
CA LYS A 48 20.81 0.33 -5.25
C LYS A 48 20.59 -0.86 -6.18
N LYS A 49 19.57 -0.80 -7.05
CA LYS A 49 19.15 -1.92 -7.92
C LYS A 49 18.89 -3.21 -7.15
N GLN A 50 18.25 -3.09 -6.01
CA GLN A 50 17.91 -4.23 -5.15
C GLN A 50 16.85 -5.10 -5.80
N LYS A 51 16.86 -6.39 -5.46
CA LYS A 51 15.79 -7.30 -5.84
C LYS A 51 14.54 -7.02 -5.01
N VAL A 52 13.47 -6.59 -5.68
CA VAL A 52 12.18 -6.28 -5.06
C VAL A 52 11.19 -7.38 -5.41
N ALA A 53 10.40 -7.80 -4.43
CA ALA A 53 9.28 -8.70 -4.64
C ALA A 53 7.96 -8.03 -4.22
N ILE A 54 6.87 -8.43 -4.86
CA ILE A 54 5.51 -7.94 -4.61
C ILE A 54 4.64 -9.13 -4.23
N ILE A 55 3.88 -9.01 -3.15
CA ILE A 55 2.77 -9.91 -2.83
C ILE A 55 1.48 -9.13 -2.98
N GLY A 56 0.59 -9.58 -3.87
CA GLY A 56 -0.74 -9.01 -4.02
C GLY A 56 -1.83 -9.94 -3.53
N ASP A 57 -3.06 -9.44 -3.44
CA ASP A 57 -4.22 -10.30 -3.28
C ASP A 57 -4.73 -10.83 -4.64
N TYR A 58 -5.55 -11.86 -4.61
CA TYR A 58 -6.10 -12.53 -5.82
C TYR A 58 -7.34 -11.84 -6.39
N ASP A 59 -7.82 -10.78 -5.77
CA ASP A 59 -8.98 -10.03 -6.25
C ASP A 59 -8.60 -8.88 -7.22
N VAL A 60 -9.58 -8.07 -7.60
CA VAL A 60 -9.37 -6.98 -8.57
C VAL A 60 -8.45 -5.90 -8.01
N ASP A 61 -8.56 -5.58 -6.73
CA ASP A 61 -7.77 -4.54 -6.09
C ASP A 61 -6.32 -5.01 -5.94
N GLY A 62 -6.09 -6.26 -5.54
CA GLY A 62 -4.75 -6.85 -5.48
C GLY A 62 -4.09 -6.98 -6.85
N ALA A 63 -4.84 -7.46 -7.88
CA ALA A 63 -4.32 -7.60 -9.24
C ALA A 63 -3.97 -6.24 -9.86
N THR A 64 -4.82 -5.23 -9.69
CA THR A 64 -4.56 -3.87 -10.21
C THR A 64 -3.44 -3.18 -9.46
N SER A 65 -3.39 -3.29 -8.14
CA SER A 65 -2.33 -2.73 -7.30
C SER A 65 -0.97 -3.32 -7.64
N SER A 66 -0.88 -4.64 -7.78
CA SER A 66 0.35 -5.33 -8.20
C SER A 66 0.79 -4.87 -9.59
N SER A 67 -0.16 -4.73 -10.53
CA SER A 67 0.14 -4.29 -11.89
C SER A 67 0.66 -2.85 -11.93
N VAL A 68 0.04 -1.93 -11.17
CA VAL A 68 0.48 -0.53 -11.08
C VAL A 68 1.89 -0.44 -10.51
N LEU A 69 2.15 -1.12 -9.40
CA LEU A 69 3.46 -1.09 -8.76
C LEU A 69 4.53 -1.74 -9.64
N ARG A 70 4.21 -2.87 -10.29
CA ARG A 70 5.09 -3.52 -11.27
C ARG A 70 5.49 -2.56 -12.38
N LEU A 71 4.51 -1.95 -13.07
CA LEU A 71 4.75 -1.03 -14.18
C LEU A 71 5.62 0.16 -13.75
N TYR A 72 5.39 0.68 -12.54
CA TYR A 72 6.22 1.74 -11.98
C TYR A 72 7.66 1.27 -11.79
N LEU A 73 7.89 0.14 -11.12
CA LEU A 73 9.23 -0.40 -10.87
C LEU A 73 9.97 -0.75 -12.16
N GLU A 74 9.28 -1.34 -13.14
CA GLU A 74 9.85 -1.62 -14.47
C GLU A 74 10.27 -0.32 -15.19
N SER A 75 9.46 0.76 -15.07
CA SER A 75 9.77 2.06 -15.67
C SER A 75 11.06 2.70 -15.14
N VAL A 76 11.46 2.34 -13.92
CA VAL A 76 12.69 2.81 -13.26
C VAL A 76 13.81 1.75 -13.24
N GLY A 77 13.63 0.66 -13.98
CA GLY A 77 14.66 -0.36 -14.23
C GLY A 77 14.77 -1.45 -13.17
N ILE A 78 13.71 -1.66 -12.38
CA ILE A 78 13.57 -2.79 -11.47
C ILE A 78 12.54 -3.76 -12.05
N GLU A 79 12.90 -5.01 -12.22
CA GLU A 79 11.97 -6.10 -12.59
C GLU A 79 11.60 -6.86 -11.31
N PRO A 80 10.38 -6.64 -10.75
CA PRO A 80 10.01 -7.27 -9.50
C PRO A 80 9.53 -8.71 -9.69
N GLU A 81 9.83 -9.57 -8.72
CA GLU A 81 9.15 -10.86 -8.60
C GLU A 81 7.74 -10.64 -8.04
N ILE A 82 6.75 -11.37 -8.55
CA ILE A 82 5.35 -11.20 -8.11
C ILE A 82 4.77 -12.52 -7.68
N HIS A 83 4.18 -12.52 -6.50
CA HIS A 83 3.38 -13.63 -5.99
C HIS A 83 1.94 -13.17 -5.76
N ILE A 84 1.01 -13.82 -6.41
CA ILE A 84 -0.43 -13.68 -6.15
C ILE A 84 -0.88 -15.05 -5.65
N PRO A 85 -1.36 -15.16 -4.39
CA PRO A 85 -1.76 -16.46 -3.85
C PRO A 85 -2.95 -17.04 -4.62
N GLU A 86 -2.97 -18.35 -4.79
CA GLU A 86 -4.17 -19.03 -5.25
C GLU A 86 -5.19 -19.10 -4.09
N ARG A 87 -6.48 -19.30 -4.42
CA ARG A 87 -7.56 -19.27 -3.41
C ARG A 87 -7.46 -20.38 -2.36
N ASP A 88 -6.81 -21.47 -2.68
CA ASP A 88 -6.54 -22.61 -1.78
C ASP A 88 -5.29 -22.38 -0.90
N GLU A 89 -4.42 -21.46 -1.24
CA GLU A 89 -3.29 -21.04 -0.39
C GLU A 89 -3.72 -20.15 0.78
N GLY A 90 -4.89 -19.50 0.66
CA GLY A 90 -5.40 -18.57 1.64
C GLY A 90 -5.20 -17.11 1.25
N TYR A 91 -5.64 -16.20 2.11
CA TYR A 91 -5.59 -14.76 1.88
C TYR A 91 -4.26 -14.16 2.33
N GLY A 92 -3.68 -13.31 1.48
CA GLY A 92 -2.53 -12.47 1.84
C GLY A 92 -1.17 -13.20 1.81
N PRO A 93 -0.16 -12.62 2.48
CA PRO A 93 1.19 -13.16 2.46
C PRO A 93 1.29 -14.51 3.19
N SER A 94 2.14 -15.40 2.68
CA SER A 94 2.41 -16.71 3.26
C SER A 94 3.90 -16.91 3.57
N ARG A 95 4.22 -17.81 4.51
CA ARG A 95 5.62 -18.19 4.80
C ARG A 95 6.29 -18.79 3.57
N GLN A 96 5.55 -19.58 2.79
CA GLN A 96 6.08 -20.18 1.56
C GLN A 96 6.52 -19.10 0.56
N ALA A 97 5.72 -18.06 0.35
CA ALA A 97 6.09 -16.94 -0.53
C ALA A 97 7.39 -16.25 -0.05
N PHE A 98 7.56 -16.07 1.27
CA PHE A 98 8.79 -15.52 1.81
C PHE A 98 10.00 -16.45 1.65
N ASP A 99 9.83 -17.78 1.75
CA ASP A 99 10.90 -18.75 1.47
C ASP A 99 11.34 -18.70 0.01
N GLU A 100 10.38 -18.63 -0.92
CA GLU A 100 10.65 -18.48 -2.35
C GLU A 100 11.39 -17.18 -2.65
N PHE A 101 10.97 -16.06 -2.08
CA PHE A 101 11.63 -14.78 -2.25
C PHE A 101 13.03 -14.74 -1.60
N ALA A 102 13.20 -15.36 -0.46
CA ALA A 102 14.52 -15.51 0.16
C ALA A 102 15.47 -16.33 -0.73
N ALA A 103 14.98 -17.42 -1.32
CA ALA A 103 15.75 -18.25 -2.26
C ALA A 103 16.13 -17.48 -3.53
N LEU A 104 15.27 -16.56 -4.00
CA LEU A 104 15.54 -15.66 -5.11
C LEU A 104 16.45 -14.48 -4.73
N GLY A 105 16.72 -14.29 -3.44
CA GLY A 105 17.56 -13.20 -2.93
C GLY A 105 16.85 -11.85 -2.89
N ALA A 106 15.55 -11.82 -2.60
CA ALA A 106 14.80 -10.58 -2.43
C ALA A 106 15.35 -9.76 -1.25
N GLU A 107 15.54 -8.46 -1.47
CA GLU A 107 16.08 -7.50 -0.50
C GLU A 107 15.01 -6.52 0.01
N LEU A 108 13.83 -6.55 -0.59
CA LEU A 108 12.65 -5.82 -0.19
C LEU A 108 11.41 -6.57 -0.67
N VAL A 109 10.42 -6.76 0.20
CA VAL A 109 9.09 -7.23 -0.16
C VAL A 109 8.09 -6.11 0.05
N ILE A 110 7.19 -5.91 -0.91
CA ILE A 110 6.09 -4.95 -0.82
C ILE A 110 4.80 -5.74 -0.93
N THR A 111 3.95 -5.70 0.09
CA THR A 111 2.61 -6.26 -0.01
C THR A 111 1.64 -5.19 -0.46
N VAL A 112 0.74 -5.52 -1.35
CA VAL A 112 -0.30 -4.62 -1.86
C VAL A 112 -1.66 -5.25 -1.67
N ASP A 113 -2.61 -4.46 -1.15
CA ASP A 113 -3.99 -4.88 -0.90
C ASP A 113 -4.11 -6.05 0.10
N CYS A 114 -3.09 -6.24 0.93
CA CYS A 114 -3.05 -7.25 1.98
C CYS A 114 -1.94 -6.96 2.98
N GLY A 115 -1.99 -7.63 4.13
CA GLY A 115 -0.88 -7.68 5.07
C GLY A 115 -1.08 -6.92 6.37
N THR A 116 -2.03 -5.99 6.49
CA THR A 116 -2.21 -5.19 7.73
C THR A 116 -2.34 -6.06 8.99
N THR A 117 -2.85 -7.27 8.88
CA THR A 117 -3.06 -8.19 10.01
C THR A 117 -2.22 -9.49 9.93
N ALA A 118 -1.23 -9.55 9.04
CA ALA A 118 -0.42 -10.76 8.82
C ALA A 118 0.75 -10.89 9.82
N PHE A 119 0.47 -10.79 11.13
CA PHE A 119 1.48 -10.73 12.21
C PHE A 119 2.48 -11.88 12.17
N ASP A 120 1.98 -13.13 12.25
CA ASP A 120 2.83 -14.33 12.33
C ASP A 120 3.72 -14.53 11.10
N VAL A 121 3.24 -14.13 9.94
CA VAL A 121 3.99 -14.23 8.68
C VAL A 121 5.09 -13.17 8.64
N PHE A 122 4.82 -11.97 9.14
CA PHE A 122 5.82 -10.92 9.15
C PHE A 122 6.85 -11.10 10.27
N ASP A 123 6.49 -11.68 11.41
CA ASP A 123 7.45 -12.14 12.40
C ASP A 123 8.43 -13.16 11.77
N TYR A 124 7.91 -14.06 10.93
CA TYR A 124 8.74 -14.99 10.16
C TYR A 124 9.63 -14.26 9.13
N ALA A 125 9.11 -13.33 8.36
CA ALA A 125 9.89 -12.52 7.41
C ALA A 125 11.02 -11.75 8.12
N GLY A 126 10.76 -11.25 9.33
CA GLY A 126 11.77 -10.64 10.20
C GLY A 126 12.93 -11.60 10.53
N SER A 127 12.65 -12.89 10.75
CA SER A 127 13.68 -13.90 10.97
C SER A 127 14.56 -14.16 9.75
N LEU A 128 14.05 -13.90 8.54
CA LEU A 128 14.80 -13.96 7.27
C LEU A 128 15.56 -12.67 6.96
N ASN A 129 15.43 -11.63 7.81
CA ASN A 129 15.99 -10.29 7.60
C ASN A 129 15.51 -9.60 6.30
N ILE A 130 14.31 -9.91 5.84
CA ILE A 130 13.70 -9.27 4.68
C ILE A 130 12.83 -8.11 5.16
N PRO A 131 13.16 -6.85 4.82
CA PRO A 131 12.30 -5.72 5.14
C PRO A 131 11.00 -5.78 4.31
N VAL A 132 9.88 -5.50 4.97
CA VAL A 132 8.55 -5.52 4.35
C VAL A 132 7.93 -4.13 4.41
N ILE A 133 7.31 -3.69 3.32
CA ILE A 133 6.43 -2.53 3.24
C ILE A 133 5.02 -3.03 2.96
N VAL A 134 4.07 -2.62 3.77
CA VAL A 134 2.64 -2.93 3.60
C VAL A 134 1.93 -1.71 3.00
N LEU A 135 1.28 -1.88 1.85
CA LEU A 135 0.42 -0.90 1.19
C LEU A 135 -0.99 -1.47 1.13
N ASP A 136 -1.81 -1.18 2.12
CA ASP A 136 -3.10 -1.84 2.33
C ASP A 136 -4.20 -0.83 2.64
N HIS A 137 -5.46 -1.26 2.62
CA HIS A 137 -6.64 -0.49 2.99
C HIS A 137 -7.68 -1.28 3.79
N HIS A 138 -7.34 -2.50 4.17
CA HIS A 138 -8.21 -3.32 5.04
C HIS A 138 -8.25 -2.79 6.47
N GLU A 139 -9.25 -3.24 7.23
CA GLU A 139 -9.40 -2.81 8.62
C GLU A 139 -8.14 -3.15 9.43
N ALA A 140 -7.64 -2.16 10.16
CA ALA A 140 -6.46 -2.30 10.99
C ALA A 140 -6.84 -2.57 12.45
N GLU A 141 -6.02 -3.34 13.13
CA GLU A 141 -6.10 -3.52 14.59
C GLU A 141 -5.35 -2.39 15.32
N VAL A 142 -5.50 -2.34 16.67
CA VAL A 142 -4.73 -1.41 17.52
C VAL A 142 -3.23 -1.66 17.38
N ARG A 143 -2.84 -2.93 17.32
CA ARG A 143 -1.47 -3.35 17.03
C ARG A 143 -1.28 -3.45 15.52
N LEU A 144 -0.20 -2.90 15.02
CA LEU A 144 0.27 -3.11 13.66
C LEU A 144 1.39 -4.16 13.62
N PRO A 145 1.62 -4.83 12.48
CA PRO A 145 2.73 -5.77 12.35
C PRO A 145 4.08 -5.06 12.45
N GLU A 146 5.08 -5.75 12.99
CA GLU A 146 6.45 -5.23 13.14
C GLU A 146 7.22 -5.37 11.82
N VAL A 147 6.93 -4.47 10.88
CA VAL A 147 7.54 -4.39 9.55
C VAL A 147 8.22 -3.04 9.34
N TYR A 148 8.89 -2.88 8.21
CA TYR A 148 9.57 -1.62 7.91
C TYR A 148 8.60 -0.43 7.85
N ALA A 149 7.46 -0.57 7.15
CA ALA A 149 6.44 0.47 7.06
C ALA A 149 5.06 -0.15 6.83
N VAL A 150 4.01 0.47 7.40
CA VAL A 150 2.60 0.12 7.14
C VAL A 150 1.87 1.37 6.69
N VAL A 151 1.63 1.48 5.40
CA VAL A 151 0.80 2.54 4.82
C VAL A 151 -0.62 2.01 4.65
N ASN A 152 -1.50 2.48 5.51
CA ASN A 152 -2.91 2.07 5.48
C ASN A 152 -3.77 3.21 6.03
N PRO A 153 -4.67 3.79 5.21
CA PRO A 153 -5.51 4.92 5.65
C PRO A 153 -6.55 4.56 6.71
N LYS A 154 -6.71 3.27 7.03
CA LYS A 154 -7.61 2.80 8.11
C LYS A 154 -6.87 2.47 9.41
N ARG A 155 -5.61 2.81 9.53
CA ARG A 155 -4.89 2.72 10.82
C ARG A 155 -5.62 3.53 11.88
N LEU A 156 -5.72 3.01 13.09
CA LEU A 156 -6.41 3.70 14.19
C LEU A 156 -5.67 4.96 14.67
N ASP A 157 -4.39 5.07 14.36
CA ASP A 157 -3.54 6.22 14.68
C ASP A 157 -3.39 7.20 13.49
N GLU A 158 -4.12 6.99 12.38
CA GLU A 158 -4.11 7.88 11.21
C GLU A 158 -4.86 9.19 11.50
N SER A 159 -4.53 10.26 10.76
CA SER A 159 -5.23 11.54 10.86
C SER A 159 -6.64 11.43 10.25
N ASP A 160 -7.60 12.13 10.88
CA ASP A 160 -8.97 12.29 10.34
C ASP A 160 -9.11 13.51 9.41
N ASP A 161 -8.01 14.19 9.05
CA ASP A 161 -8.03 15.36 8.17
C ASP A 161 -8.57 15.02 6.76
N TYR A 162 -8.36 13.79 6.32
CA TYR A 162 -8.79 13.28 5.01
C TYR A 162 -9.57 11.98 5.13
N PRO A 163 -10.79 12.00 5.68
CA PRO A 163 -11.55 10.78 5.99
C PRO A 163 -11.91 9.94 4.76
N TYR A 164 -11.91 10.54 3.57
CA TYR A 164 -12.17 9.84 2.31
C TYR A 164 -11.01 8.93 1.87
N LEU A 165 -9.79 9.12 2.39
CA LEU A 165 -8.66 8.23 2.10
C LEU A 165 -8.91 6.80 2.60
N LYS A 166 -9.75 6.61 3.61
CA LYS A 166 -10.15 5.28 4.11
C LYS A 166 -10.84 4.39 3.04
N TYR A 167 -11.22 4.99 1.91
CA TYR A 167 -11.85 4.30 0.77
C TYR A 167 -10.90 4.18 -0.44
N MET A 168 -9.62 4.51 -0.30
CA MET A 168 -8.63 4.46 -1.37
C MET A 168 -7.61 3.35 -1.11
N ALA A 169 -7.12 2.73 -2.19
CA ALA A 169 -5.98 1.81 -2.10
C ALA A 169 -4.67 2.59 -1.98
N ALA A 170 -3.87 2.28 -0.96
CA ALA A 170 -2.63 3.00 -0.66
C ALA A 170 -1.59 2.94 -1.79
N VAL A 171 -1.62 1.91 -2.63
CA VAL A 171 -0.67 1.74 -3.75
C VAL A 171 -0.74 2.88 -4.78
N GLY A 172 -1.91 3.46 -4.99
CA GLY A 172 -2.09 4.59 -5.90
C GLY A 172 -1.33 5.85 -5.46
N GLU A 173 -1.08 6.01 -4.17
CA GLU A 173 -0.41 7.16 -3.60
C GLU A 173 1.12 6.99 -3.54
N ILE A 174 1.64 5.76 -3.42
CA ILE A 174 3.08 5.52 -3.31
C ILE A 174 3.86 5.97 -4.57
N GLY A 175 3.23 5.87 -5.75
CA GLY A 175 3.83 6.35 -7.00
C GLY A 175 3.87 7.86 -7.15
N ARG A 176 3.21 8.63 -6.24
CA ARG A 176 3.22 10.08 -6.18
C ARG A 176 4.18 10.61 -5.11
N ALA A 177 4.52 9.80 -4.11
CA ALA A 177 5.46 10.12 -3.06
C ALA A 177 6.92 10.00 -3.55
#